data_11ab4ac850bce78d05b1464a73bb3c55
#
_entry.id   11ab4ac850bce78d05b1464a73bb3c55
#
_cell.length_a   1.000
_cell.length_b   1.000
_cell.length_c   1.000
_cell.angle_alpha   90.00
_cell.angle_beta   90.00
_cell.angle_gamma   90.00
#
_symmetry.space_group_name_H-M   'P 1'
#
loop_
_entity.id
_entity.type
_entity.pdbx_description
1 polymer ?
#
loop_
_entity_poly.entity_id
_entity_poly.type
_entity_poly.pdbx_seq_one_letter_code
_entity_poly.pdbx_strand_id
1 'polypeptide(L)'
;MSCNPAVGGIAKGQIVREIDALGGQMGLVTDETAIQFRILNRSKGPAMWSPRAQCDRAKFIWSWREKLENTPNLHIWQDTVCELLVENGEVVGLVTLWGVTFKAKCIVLTAGTFLNGLMHVGRHQLPGGRMAEPASY
;
A
#
# COMPACT_ATOMS: atom_id res chain seq x y z
N MET A 1 -3.55 -8.30 3.33
CA MET A 1 -2.50 -8.16 2.28
C MET A 1 -2.71 -9.23 1.23
N SER A 2 -3.01 -8.81 0.04
CA SER A 2 -3.42 -9.71 -1.04
C SER A 2 -2.27 -10.33 -1.84
N CYS A 3 -1.13 -9.66 -1.96
CA CYS A 3 0.04 -10.16 -2.70
C CYS A 3 1.18 -10.60 -1.77
N ASN A 4 2.11 -11.39 -2.31
CA ASN A 4 3.36 -11.64 -1.60
C ASN A 4 4.14 -10.32 -1.44
N PRO A 5 4.59 -9.98 -0.24
CA PRO A 5 5.28 -8.73 -0.01
C PRO A 5 6.68 -8.77 -0.61
N ALA A 6 6.86 -8.06 -1.71
CA ALA A 6 8.14 -7.81 -2.34
C ALA A 6 8.40 -6.31 -2.36
N VAL A 7 9.38 -5.88 -1.60
CA VAL A 7 9.71 -4.46 -1.39
C VAL A 7 10.94 -4.10 -2.21
N GLY A 8 10.86 -2.98 -2.92
CA GLY A 8 11.95 -2.52 -3.78
C GLY A 8 11.78 -2.90 -5.25
N GLY A 9 12.88 -3.02 -5.96
CA GLY A 9 12.93 -3.13 -7.41
C GLY A 9 13.10 -1.79 -8.09
N ILE A 10 12.97 -1.75 -9.44
CA ILE A 10 13.20 -0.53 -10.24
C ILE A 10 12.27 0.59 -9.77
N ALA A 11 12.81 1.77 -9.53
CA ALA A 11 12.17 2.96 -8.97
C ALA A 11 11.65 2.79 -7.52
N LYS A 12 11.09 1.65 -7.18
CA LYS A 12 10.51 1.39 -5.85
C LYS A 12 11.55 1.34 -4.73
N GLY A 13 12.74 0.76 -5.00
CA GLY A 13 13.83 0.71 -4.03
C GLY A 13 14.35 2.10 -3.65
N GLN A 14 14.38 3.03 -4.59
CA GLN A 14 14.74 4.42 -4.34
C GLN A 14 13.71 5.11 -3.46
N ILE A 15 12.42 4.94 -3.76
CA ILE A 15 11.32 5.51 -2.96
C ILE A 15 11.35 4.97 -1.53
N VAL A 16 11.63 3.67 -1.33
CA VAL A 16 11.75 3.09 0.02
C VAL A 16 12.88 3.76 0.81
N ARG A 17 14.03 4.05 0.17
CA ARG A 17 15.13 4.77 0.82
C ARG A 17 14.79 6.20 1.18
N GLU A 18 14.03 6.89 0.33
CA GLU A 18 13.55 8.24 0.61
C GLU A 18 12.56 8.24 1.78
N ILE A 19 11.65 7.28 1.83
CA ILE A 19 10.72 7.07 2.95
C ILE A 19 11.51 6.78 4.24
N ASP A 20 12.53 5.94 4.19
CA ASP A 20 13.39 5.59 5.32
C ASP A 20 14.15 6.82 5.84
N ALA A 21 14.72 7.63 4.95
CA ALA A 21 15.39 8.88 5.29
C ALA A 21 14.47 9.90 5.99
N LEU A 22 13.17 9.82 5.76
CA LEU A 22 12.13 10.62 6.44
C LEU A 22 11.62 9.99 7.74
N GLY A 23 12.20 8.88 8.20
CA GLY A 23 11.78 8.16 9.39
C GLY A 23 10.63 7.16 9.17
N GLY A 24 10.35 6.80 7.91
CA GLY A 24 9.30 5.83 7.57
C GLY A 24 9.66 4.40 7.94
N GLN A 25 8.66 3.57 8.11
CA GLN A 25 8.81 2.21 8.66
C GLN A 25 8.99 1.11 7.60
N MET A 26 8.85 1.42 6.31
CA MET A 26 8.87 0.41 5.24
C MET A 26 10.21 -0.34 5.18
N GLY A 27 11.33 0.35 5.29
CA GLY A 27 12.67 -0.26 5.32
C GLY A 27 12.84 -1.18 6.53
N LEU A 28 12.52 -0.70 7.72
CA LEU A 28 12.65 -1.43 8.99
C LEU A 28 11.81 -2.72 8.99
N VAL A 29 10.53 -2.63 8.61
CA VAL A 29 9.64 -3.81 8.50
C VAL A 29 10.14 -4.79 7.45
N THR A 30 10.72 -4.29 6.35
CA THR A 30 11.30 -5.12 5.32
C THR A 30 12.51 -5.90 5.85
N ASP A 31 13.41 -5.24 6.54
CA ASP A 31 14.62 -5.88 7.11
C ASP A 31 14.25 -6.93 8.16
N GLU A 32 13.27 -6.63 9.01
CA GLU A 32 12.78 -7.55 10.05
C GLU A 32 12.12 -8.82 9.47
N THR A 33 11.50 -8.73 8.31
CA THR A 33 10.64 -9.78 7.75
C THR A 33 11.16 -10.41 6.47
N ALA A 34 12.30 -9.93 5.97
CA ALA A 34 12.88 -10.40 4.72
C ALA A 34 13.34 -11.85 4.80
N ILE A 35 13.02 -12.61 3.75
CA ILE A 35 13.47 -13.99 3.55
C ILE A 35 14.46 -14.11 2.39
N GLN A 36 14.52 -13.10 1.51
CA GLN A 36 15.46 -13.07 0.40
C GLN A 36 15.76 -11.63 0.00
N PHE A 37 17.04 -11.32 -0.21
CA PHE A 37 17.50 -10.08 -0.82
C PHE A 37 18.14 -10.34 -2.17
N ARG A 38 17.84 -9.49 -3.16
CA ARG A 38 18.45 -9.50 -4.48
C ARG A 38 18.70 -8.09 -4.99
N ILE A 39 19.79 -7.90 -5.70
CA ILE A 39 20.01 -6.70 -6.51
C ILE A 39 19.61 -7.04 -7.94
N LEU A 40 18.58 -6.38 -8.44
CA LEU A 40 18.11 -6.50 -9.82
C LEU A 40 18.93 -5.60 -10.74
N ASN A 41 18.92 -5.91 -12.03
CA ASN A 41 19.56 -5.11 -13.11
C ASN A 41 21.08 -4.91 -12.98
N ARG A 42 21.79 -5.85 -12.38
CA ARG A 42 23.26 -5.76 -12.27
C ARG A 42 23.96 -5.57 -13.61
N SER A 43 23.43 -6.15 -14.68
CA SER A 43 23.96 -6.01 -16.04
C SER A 43 23.71 -4.65 -16.69
N LYS A 44 22.88 -3.78 -16.08
CA LYS A 44 22.49 -2.48 -16.64
C LYS A 44 23.33 -1.31 -16.11
N GLY A 45 24.28 -1.58 -15.24
CA GLY A 45 25.14 -0.58 -14.60
C GLY A 45 24.60 -0.06 -13.25
N PRO A 46 25.47 0.62 -12.47
CA PRO A 46 25.18 0.99 -11.07
C PRO A 46 23.93 1.86 -10.89
N ALA A 47 23.64 2.76 -11.83
CA ALA A 47 22.47 3.62 -11.78
C ALA A 47 21.13 2.85 -11.84
N MET A 48 21.16 1.64 -12.41
CA MET A 48 19.98 0.79 -12.55
C MET A 48 19.92 -0.32 -11.49
N TRP A 49 20.90 -0.41 -10.62
CA TRP A 49 20.89 -1.40 -9.54
C TRP A 49 19.75 -1.14 -8.57
N SER A 50 18.89 -2.12 -8.45
CA SER A 50 17.65 -1.97 -7.70
C SER A 50 17.55 -3.06 -6.64
N PRO A 51 17.79 -2.74 -5.35
CA PRO A 51 17.58 -3.70 -4.28
C PRO A 51 16.12 -4.13 -4.23
N ARG A 52 15.87 -5.43 -4.03
CA ARG A 52 14.55 -5.99 -3.82
C ARG A 52 14.62 -7.04 -2.73
N ALA A 53 13.75 -6.90 -1.75
CA ALA A 53 13.54 -7.87 -0.69
C ALA A 53 12.23 -8.61 -0.91
N GLN A 54 12.25 -9.93 -0.75
CA GLN A 54 11.05 -10.75 -0.58
C GLN A 54 10.87 -10.95 0.92
N CYS A 55 9.69 -10.66 1.44
CA CYS A 55 9.38 -10.80 2.85
C CYS A 55 8.47 -12.00 3.12
N ASP A 56 8.55 -12.55 4.33
CA ASP A 56 7.56 -13.48 4.85
C ASP A 56 6.22 -12.74 5.00
N ARG A 57 5.18 -13.27 4.37
CA ARG A 57 3.88 -12.60 4.31
C ARG A 57 3.23 -12.45 5.69
N ALA A 58 3.27 -13.49 6.50
CA ALA A 58 2.65 -13.48 7.81
C ALA A 58 3.39 -12.53 8.76
N LYS A 59 4.72 -12.64 8.82
CA LYS A 59 5.55 -11.73 9.63
C LYS A 59 5.40 -10.27 9.20
N PHE A 60 5.37 -9.99 7.90
CA PHE A 60 5.19 -8.64 7.38
C PHE A 60 3.85 -8.02 7.79
N ILE A 61 2.76 -8.80 7.74
CA ILE A 61 1.44 -8.35 8.20
C ILE A 61 1.47 -8.04 9.70
N TRP A 62 2.02 -8.94 10.51
CA TRP A 62 2.07 -8.78 11.96
C TRP A 62 2.96 -7.61 12.39
N SER A 63 4.15 -7.49 11.80
CA SER A 63 5.06 -6.38 12.10
C SER A 63 4.43 -5.02 11.77
N TRP A 64 3.77 -4.89 10.62
CA TRP A 64 3.02 -3.66 10.31
C TRP A 64 1.87 -3.40 11.27
N ARG A 65 1.11 -4.42 11.61
CA ARG A 65 -0.01 -4.27 12.54
C ARG A 65 0.47 -3.80 13.90
N GLU A 66 1.49 -4.42 14.45
CA GLU A 66 2.10 -4.02 15.71
C GLU A 66 2.57 -2.56 15.70
N LYS A 67 3.26 -2.15 14.65
CA LYS A 67 3.72 -0.75 14.51
C LYS A 67 2.56 0.23 14.43
N LEU A 68 1.53 -0.08 13.66
CA LEU A 68 0.37 0.79 13.51
C LEU A 68 -0.45 0.90 14.81
N GLU A 69 -0.71 -0.21 15.48
CA GLU A 69 -1.47 -0.24 16.73
C GLU A 69 -0.75 0.47 17.89
N ASN A 70 0.60 0.49 17.87
CA ASN A 70 1.41 1.21 18.85
C ASN A 70 1.73 2.65 18.45
N THR A 71 1.24 3.15 17.32
CA THR A 71 1.47 4.54 16.90
C THR A 71 0.51 5.48 17.62
N PRO A 72 1.00 6.44 18.42
CA PRO A 72 0.15 7.39 19.13
C PRO A 72 -0.72 8.21 18.17
N ASN A 73 -1.97 8.46 18.57
CA ASN A 73 -2.96 9.25 17.82
C ASN A 73 -3.33 8.66 16.44
N LEU A 74 -3.02 7.40 16.18
CA LEU A 74 -3.47 6.68 15.01
C LEU A 74 -4.67 5.78 15.36
N HIS A 75 -5.78 6.00 14.68
CA HIS A 75 -6.99 5.18 14.82
C HIS A 75 -7.20 4.38 13.54
N ILE A 76 -7.36 3.06 13.68
CA ILE A 76 -7.62 2.16 12.55
C ILE A 76 -9.11 1.87 12.50
N TRP A 77 -9.71 2.10 11.34
CA TRP A 77 -11.12 1.79 11.08
C TRP A 77 -11.23 0.89 9.85
N GLN A 78 -11.92 -0.23 9.99
CA GLN A 78 -12.13 -1.18 8.89
C GLN A 78 -13.52 -0.98 8.30
N ASP A 79 -13.57 -0.33 7.14
CA ASP A 79 -14.79 -0.11 6.38
C ASP A 79 -14.46 0.21 4.92
N THR A 80 -15.47 0.28 4.07
CA THR A 80 -15.33 0.70 2.67
C THR A 80 -15.72 2.17 2.56
N VAL A 81 -14.83 2.99 2.02
CA VAL A 81 -15.13 4.39 1.69
C VAL A 81 -15.95 4.44 0.41
N CYS A 82 -17.10 5.11 0.45
CA CYS A 82 -18.01 5.24 -0.68
C CYS A 82 -18.05 6.64 -1.28
N GLU A 83 -17.79 7.67 -0.48
CA GLU A 83 -17.94 9.05 -0.91
C GLU A 83 -16.90 9.97 -0.26
N LEU A 84 -16.43 10.96 -1.00
CA LEU A 84 -15.67 12.09 -0.47
C LEU A 84 -16.59 13.29 -0.30
N LEU A 85 -16.62 13.87 0.89
CA LEU A 85 -17.40 15.08 1.16
C LEU A 85 -16.63 16.30 0.68
N VAL A 86 -17.26 17.06 -0.22
CA VAL A 86 -16.68 18.28 -0.80
C VAL A 86 -17.58 19.45 -0.47
N GLU A 87 -17.02 20.46 0.19
CA GLU A 87 -17.70 21.72 0.50
C GLU A 87 -16.88 22.87 -0.08
N ASN A 88 -17.52 23.74 -0.86
CA ASN A 88 -16.87 24.90 -1.51
C ASN A 88 -15.60 24.55 -2.34
N GLY A 89 -15.53 23.34 -2.91
CA GLY A 89 -14.39 22.88 -3.70
C GLY A 89 -13.25 22.27 -2.87
N GLU A 90 -13.41 22.17 -1.56
CA GLU A 90 -12.43 21.53 -0.66
C GLU A 90 -12.97 20.20 -0.12
N VAL A 91 -12.10 19.20 -0.01
CA VAL A 91 -12.44 17.90 0.59
C VAL A 91 -12.40 18.08 2.11
N VAL A 92 -13.56 17.88 2.77
CA VAL A 92 -13.75 18.09 4.21
C VAL A 92 -13.97 16.79 4.98
N GLY A 93 -14.14 15.67 4.29
CA GLY A 93 -14.41 14.39 4.93
C GLY A 93 -14.69 13.27 3.95
N LEU A 94 -15.14 12.15 4.48
CA LEU A 94 -15.59 10.98 3.72
C LEU A 94 -16.75 10.28 4.41
N VAL A 95 -17.48 9.46 3.64
CA VAL A 95 -18.56 8.60 4.13
C VAL A 95 -18.23 7.15 3.82
N THR A 96 -18.48 6.26 4.78
CA THR A 96 -18.28 4.83 4.62
C THR A 96 -19.58 4.12 4.22
N LEU A 97 -19.44 2.87 3.80
CA LEU A 97 -20.57 2.00 3.43
C LEU A 97 -21.62 1.86 4.54
N TRP A 98 -21.20 1.87 5.79
CA TRP A 98 -22.09 1.82 6.95
C TRP A 98 -22.65 3.20 7.37
N GLY A 99 -22.44 4.22 6.55
CA GLY A 99 -22.95 5.57 6.81
C GLY A 99 -22.17 6.36 7.85
N VAL A 100 -21.00 5.89 8.26
CA VAL A 100 -20.15 6.63 9.19
C VAL A 100 -19.45 7.77 8.45
N THR A 101 -19.58 8.98 8.98
CA THR A 101 -18.95 10.18 8.43
C THR A 101 -17.68 10.51 9.21
N PHE A 102 -16.56 10.63 8.51
CA PHE A 102 -15.30 11.11 9.06
C PHE A 102 -15.03 12.52 8.52
N LYS A 103 -14.80 13.47 9.40
CA LYS A 103 -14.34 14.82 9.05
C LYS A 103 -12.83 14.91 9.22
N ALA A 104 -12.16 15.50 8.23
CA ALA A 104 -10.70 15.64 8.23
C ALA A 104 -10.28 16.91 7.51
N LYS A 105 -9.15 17.48 7.93
CA LYS A 105 -8.52 18.61 7.24
C LYS A 105 -7.83 18.20 5.93
N CYS A 106 -7.36 16.95 5.87
CA CYS A 106 -6.69 16.39 4.69
C CYS A 106 -7.06 14.91 4.55
N ILE A 107 -7.16 14.44 3.33
CA ILE A 107 -7.39 13.03 3.00
C ILE A 107 -6.29 12.55 2.08
N VAL A 108 -5.72 11.40 2.38
CA VAL A 108 -4.75 10.71 1.52
C VAL A 108 -5.37 9.43 0.98
N LEU A 109 -5.56 9.36 -0.33
CA LEU A 109 -6.14 8.20 -0.99
C LEU A 109 -5.02 7.22 -1.39
N THR A 110 -5.04 6.01 -0.82
CA THR A 110 -4.05 4.95 -1.06
C THR A 110 -4.70 3.65 -1.53
N ALA A 111 -5.65 3.76 -2.45
CA ALA A 111 -6.54 2.67 -2.88
C ALA A 111 -5.83 1.50 -3.61
N GLY A 112 -4.57 1.64 -3.98
CA GLY A 112 -3.82 0.60 -4.68
C GLY A 112 -4.41 0.28 -6.06
N THR A 113 -4.60 -1.02 -6.35
CA THR A 113 -5.11 -1.52 -7.65
C THR A 113 -6.61 -1.83 -7.64
N PHE A 114 -7.32 -1.51 -6.56
CA PHE A 114 -8.72 -1.90 -6.39
C PHE A 114 -9.71 -0.85 -6.89
N LEU A 115 -9.34 0.43 -6.87
CA LEU A 115 -10.23 1.52 -7.31
C LEU A 115 -10.48 1.40 -8.82
N ASN A 116 -11.75 1.20 -9.20
CA ASN A 116 -12.17 0.84 -10.55
C ASN A 116 -11.35 -0.33 -11.13
N GLY A 117 -10.95 -1.28 -10.26
CA GLY A 117 -10.04 -2.36 -10.62
C GLY A 117 -10.62 -3.26 -11.72
N LEU A 118 -9.81 -3.56 -12.73
CA LEU A 118 -10.15 -4.46 -13.82
C LEU A 118 -9.01 -5.43 -14.07
N MET A 119 -9.29 -6.71 -13.89
CA MET A 119 -8.34 -7.78 -14.18
C MET A 119 -8.49 -8.27 -15.62
N HIS A 120 -7.36 -8.47 -16.28
CA HIS A 120 -7.30 -9.06 -17.61
C HIS A 120 -6.70 -10.47 -17.51
N VAL A 121 -7.46 -11.48 -17.90
CA VAL A 121 -7.04 -12.88 -17.94
C VAL A 121 -7.25 -13.41 -19.37
N GLY A 122 -6.23 -13.30 -20.19
CA GLY A 122 -6.34 -13.55 -21.63
C GLY A 122 -7.30 -12.54 -22.27
N ARG A 123 -8.40 -13.03 -22.83
CA ARG A 123 -9.46 -12.19 -23.44
C ARG A 123 -10.59 -11.83 -22.46
N HIS A 124 -10.59 -12.41 -21.27
CA HIS A 124 -11.62 -12.15 -20.27
C HIS A 124 -11.24 -10.93 -19.42
N GLN A 125 -12.25 -10.12 -19.15
CA GLN A 125 -12.13 -8.95 -18.26
C GLN A 125 -13.08 -9.17 -17.08
N LEU A 126 -12.54 -9.05 -15.87
CA LEU A 126 -13.28 -9.26 -14.63
C LEU A 126 -13.05 -8.05 -13.70
N PRO A 127 -14.12 -7.47 -13.13
CA PRO A 127 -13.96 -6.44 -12.10
C PRO A 127 -13.19 -7.00 -10.89
N GLY A 128 -12.23 -6.24 -10.41
CA GLY A 128 -11.44 -6.61 -9.25
C GLY A 128 -10.01 -6.08 -9.31
N GLY A 129 -9.39 -5.93 -8.18
CA GLY A 129 -7.97 -5.59 -8.09
C GLY A 129 -7.08 -6.83 -8.04
N ARG A 130 -7.68 -7.98 -7.72
CA ARG A 130 -7.06 -9.30 -7.64
C ARG A 130 -8.12 -10.39 -7.74
N MET A 131 -7.71 -11.63 -8.10
CA MET A 131 -8.58 -12.79 -8.12
C MET A 131 -9.28 -12.99 -6.78
N ALA A 132 -10.61 -13.16 -6.82
CA ALA A 132 -11.51 -13.31 -5.68
C ALA A 132 -11.61 -12.08 -4.74
N GLU A 133 -11.05 -10.93 -5.11
CA GLU A 133 -11.22 -9.68 -4.35
C GLU A 133 -11.90 -8.62 -5.25
N PRO A 134 -13.07 -8.08 -4.83
CA PRO A 134 -13.86 -7.18 -5.66
C PRO A 134 -13.13 -5.86 -5.93
N ALA A 135 -13.55 -5.15 -6.96
CA ALA A 135 -13.13 -3.77 -7.19
C ALA A 135 -13.85 -2.83 -6.19
N SER A 136 -13.25 -1.68 -5.95
CA SER A 136 -13.86 -0.54 -5.26
C SER A 136 -14.28 0.51 -6.29
N TYR A 137 -15.48 1.07 -6.14
CA TYR A 137 -16.05 2.08 -7.04
C TYR A 137 -16.33 3.36 -6.30
#